data_2ce838a41a9787810ece9adb9b3e2a11
#
_entry.id   2ce838a41a9787810ece9adb9b3e2a11
#
_cell.length_a   1.000
_cell.length_b   1.000
_cell.length_c   1.000
_cell.angle_alpha   90.00
_cell.angle_beta   90.00
_cell.angle_gamma   90.00
#
_symmetry.space_group_name_H-M   'P 1'
#
loop_
_entity.id
_entity.type
_entity.pdbx_description
1 polymer ?
#
loop_
_entity_poly.entity_id
_entity_poly.type
_entity_poly.pdbx_seq_one_letter_code
_entity_poly.pdbx_strand_id
1 'polypeptide(L)'
;MRHREILYSISLLLAGLFLSGNSFYAQFYDGLQVEFGKNRVQYRDFVWQYHSEGIFEIYYYQGGKELAGDIAGIVNQSAKDLKPYFGSNLEGPVQILVYNNIAEFRQSNIGVLNGDSGDDNIGGTAKIIGNKLFIYGTGDRRRLEQDLKEGLARIALHQTLYRGGWQDSLRNSSMLQIPDWFEEGLVNYISTNKTAKANVHIFDSARSRALATIDRSEGTEAGELGGAVWDYVADVYGIPAIANVIYMVRVNRSVEGGFRFATGLVL
;
A
#
# COMPACT_ATOMS: atom_id res chain seq x y z
N MET A 1 -25.20 60.19 -6.35
CA MET A 1 -24.29 59.92 -5.19
C MET A 1 -24.57 58.60 -4.49
N ARG A 2 -25.81 58.24 -4.22
CA ARG A 2 -26.20 57.01 -3.49
C ARG A 2 -25.76 55.66 -4.08
N HIS A 3 -25.69 55.52 -5.40
CA HIS A 3 -25.29 54.26 -6.05
C HIS A 3 -23.78 53.94 -5.96
N ARG A 4 -22.94 54.97 -5.89
CA ARG A 4 -21.49 54.79 -5.73
C ARG A 4 -21.14 54.29 -4.33
N GLU A 5 -21.81 54.77 -3.29
CA GLU A 5 -21.58 54.34 -1.93
C GLU A 5 -22.02 52.90 -1.69
N ILE A 6 -23.11 52.48 -2.34
CA ILE A 6 -23.57 51.07 -2.27
C ILE A 6 -22.55 50.13 -2.97
N LEU A 7 -22.02 50.52 -4.11
CA LEU A 7 -20.98 49.78 -4.80
C LEU A 7 -19.67 49.64 -3.99
N TYR A 8 -19.25 50.69 -3.31
CA TYR A 8 -18.09 50.65 -2.41
C TYR A 8 -18.34 49.75 -1.19
N SER A 9 -19.54 49.79 -0.61
CA SER A 9 -19.89 48.93 0.53
C SER A 9 -19.94 47.44 0.14
N ILE A 10 -20.47 47.11 -1.04
CA ILE A 10 -20.50 45.73 -1.57
C ILE A 10 -19.08 45.28 -1.89
N SER A 11 -18.25 46.13 -2.46
CA SER A 11 -16.85 45.81 -2.78
C SER A 11 -16.01 45.57 -1.51
N LEU A 12 -16.25 46.33 -0.46
CA LEU A 12 -15.58 46.17 0.84
C LEU A 12 -16.03 44.86 1.53
N LEU A 13 -17.31 44.52 1.42
CA LEU A 13 -17.87 43.29 1.98
C LEU A 13 -17.34 42.04 1.24
N LEU A 14 -17.22 42.09 -0.08
CA LEU A 14 -16.59 41.06 -0.88
C LEU A 14 -15.10 40.94 -0.57
N ALA A 15 -14.36 42.05 -0.44
CA ALA A 15 -12.96 42.04 -0.05
C ALA A 15 -12.75 41.45 1.36
N GLY A 16 -13.66 41.73 2.30
CA GLY A 16 -13.65 41.16 3.64
C GLY A 16 -13.88 39.66 3.66
N LEU A 17 -14.72 39.15 2.76
CA LEU A 17 -14.94 37.70 2.56
C LEU A 17 -13.71 36.98 1.97
N PHE A 18 -12.94 37.65 1.12
CA PHE A 18 -11.68 37.09 0.57
C PHE A 18 -10.50 37.19 1.54
N LEU A 19 -10.54 38.14 2.50
CA LEU A 19 -9.52 38.33 3.54
C LEU A 19 -9.76 37.49 4.79
N SER A 20 -10.96 36.94 4.99
CA SER A 20 -11.15 35.83 5.92
C SER A 20 -10.43 34.61 5.34
N GLY A 21 -9.11 34.60 5.51
CA GLY A 21 -8.28 33.44 5.28
C GLY A 21 -8.81 32.29 6.13
N ASN A 22 -9.77 31.56 5.57
CA ASN A 22 -10.04 30.23 6.03
C ASN A 22 -8.71 29.51 5.88
N SER A 23 -7.97 29.37 6.97
CA SER A 23 -7.01 28.29 7.10
C SER A 23 -7.84 27.04 6.86
N PHE A 24 -7.97 26.64 5.59
CA PHE A 24 -8.28 25.26 5.26
C PHE A 24 -7.11 24.50 5.85
N TYR A 25 -7.23 24.08 7.09
CA TYR A 25 -6.56 22.90 7.54
C TYR A 25 -7.10 21.84 6.59
N ALA A 26 -6.34 21.55 5.54
CA ALA A 26 -6.48 20.30 4.85
C ALA A 26 -6.25 19.26 5.94
N GLN A 27 -7.32 18.81 6.55
CA GLN A 27 -7.30 17.61 7.37
C GLN A 27 -6.92 16.53 6.39
N PHE A 28 -5.63 16.22 6.34
CA PHE A 28 -5.15 15.04 5.68
C PHE A 28 -5.84 13.88 6.40
N TYR A 29 -6.86 13.35 5.76
CA TYR A 29 -7.45 12.09 6.16
C TYR A 29 -6.40 11.03 5.85
N ASP A 30 -5.51 10.82 6.79
CA ASP A 30 -4.42 9.86 6.71
C ASP A 30 -4.83 8.47 7.23
N GLY A 31 -6.13 8.22 7.38
CA GLY A 31 -6.67 6.99 7.91
C GLY A 31 -6.47 6.80 9.42
N LEU A 32 -5.91 7.80 10.10
CA LEU A 32 -5.62 7.74 11.53
C LEU A 32 -6.77 8.29 12.40
N GLN A 33 -7.69 9.04 11.79
CA GLN A 33 -8.85 9.59 12.47
C GLN A 33 -10.01 8.61 12.41
N VAL A 34 -10.45 8.17 13.56
CA VAL A 34 -11.59 7.27 13.73
C VAL A 34 -12.71 8.04 14.43
N GLU A 35 -13.97 7.66 14.19
CA GLU A 35 -15.13 8.23 14.85
C GLU A 35 -14.96 8.25 16.38
N PHE A 36 -15.58 9.25 17.03
CA PHE A 36 -15.54 9.38 18.48
C PHE A 36 -15.96 8.06 19.16
N GLY A 37 -15.18 7.63 20.13
CA GLY A 37 -15.40 6.38 20.87
C GLY A 37 -14.77 5.13 20.24
N LYS A 38 -14.28 5.19 19.00
CA LYS A 38 -13.58 4.06 18.34
C LYS A 38 -12.05 4.20 18.38
N ASN A 39 -11.55 5.35 18.83
CA ASN A 39 -10.12 5.57 18.95
C ASN A 39 -9.49 4.67 20.00
N ARG A 40 -8.34 4.11 19.66
CA ARG A 40 -7.50 3.41 20.63
C ARG A 40 -6.87 4.38 21.60
N VAL A 41 -6.67 3.94 22.83
CA VAL A 41 -6.03 4.76 23.85
C VAL A 41 -4.51 4.68 23.68
N GLN A 42 -3.89 5.82 23.47
CA GLN A 42 -2.44 5.95 23.50
C GLN A 42 -2.00 6.18 24.95
N TYR A 43 -1.28 5.21 25.52
CA TYR A 43 -0.80 5.27 26.92
C TYR A 43 0.59 5.88 27.04
N ARG A 44 1.27 6.11 25.90
CA ARG A 44 2.64 6.61 25.85
C ARG A 44 2.77 7.66 24.77
N ASP A 45 3.49 8.74 25.05
CA ASP A 45 3.88 9.72 24.07
C ASP A 45 5.06 9.21 23.25
N PHE A 46 4.92 9.20 21.94
CA PHE A 46 5.98 8.84 21.02
C PHE A 46 6.65 10.11 20.48
N VAL A 47 7.88 10.38 20.91
CA VAL A 47 8.68 11.48 20.36
C VAL A 47 9.40 10.95 19.14
N TRP A 48 8.80 11.15 17.97
CA TRP A 48 9.29 10.65 16.71
C TRP A 48 10.55 11.38 16.26
N GLN A 49 11.52 10.61 15.85
CA GLN A 49 12.72 11.01 15.13
C GLN A 49 12.69 10.32 13.76
N TYR A 50 13.46 10.79 12.80
CA TYR A 50 13.56 10.10 11.52
C TYR A 50 15.01 10.03 11.05
N HIS A 51 15.27 9.02 10.24
CA HIS A 51 16.51 8.82 9.49
C HIS A 51 16.15 8.80 8.00
N SER A 52 16.86 9.59 7.20
CA SER A 52 16.65 9.62 5.75
C SER A 52 17.72 8.79 5.05
N GLU A 53 17.29 7.84 4.23
CA GLU A 53 18.15 6.95 3.44
C GLU A 53 17.62 6.84 2.02
N GLY A 54 18.23 7.58 1.09
CA GLY A 54 17.77 7.66 -0.30
C GLY A 54 16.36 8.22 -0.42
N ILE A 55 15.42 7.40 -0.89
CA ILE A 55 14.00 7.78 -1.00
C ILE A 55 13.19 7.45 0.26
N PHE A 56 13.82 6.83 1.26
CA PHE A 56 13.15 6.37 2.47
C PHE A 56 13.34 7.34 3.62
N GLU A 57 12.23 7.64 4.32
CA GLU A 57 12.19 8.35 5.58
C GLU A 57 11.73 7.39 6.66
N ILE A 58 12.64 6.94 7.53
CA ILE A 58 12.37 5.94 8.54
C ILE A 58 12.16 6.63 9.87
N TYR A 59 10.92 6.63 10.34
CA TYR A 59 10.50 7.25 11.58
C TYR A 59 10.56 6.24 12.72
N TYR A 60 11.17 6.61 13.81
CA TYR A 60 11.33 5.82 15.03
C TYR A 60 11.27 6.71 16.26
N TYR A 61 11.17 6.15 17.44
CA TYR A 61 11.21 6.85 18.72
C TYR A 61 12.19 6.16 19.68
N GLN A 62 12.23 6.62 20.92
CA GLN A 62 13.20 6.13 21.92
C GLN A 62 13.23 4.58 21.98
N GLY A 63 14.41 4.00 21.86
CA GLY A 63 14.67 2.56 21.81
C GLY A 63 14.60 1.93 20.41
N GLY A 64 14.10 2.63 19.38
CA GLY A 64 13.92 2.10 18.03
C GLY A 64 15.07 2.38 17.05
N LYS A 65 16.14 3.04 17.46
CA LYS A 65 17.21 3.48 16.55
C LYS A 65 17.92 2.32 15.85
N GLU A 66 18.23 1.25 16.57
CA GLU A 66 18.88 0.07 16.00
C GLU A 66 17.97 -0.63 14.98
N LEU A 67 16.71 -0.86 15.36
CA LEU A 67 15.69 -1.42 14.46
C LEU A 67 15.51 -0.55 13.20
N ALA A 68 15.48 0.76 13.33
CA ALA A 68 15.41 1.67 12.19
C ALA A 68 16.61 1.57 11.26
N GLY A 69 17.82 1.37 11.82
CA GLY A 69 19.02 1.11 11.04
C GLY A 69 18.97 -0.20 10.26
N ASP A 70 18.48 -1.27 10.89
CA ASP A 70 18.27 -2.56 10.20
C ASP A 70 17.26 -2.43 9.06
N ILE A 71 16.15 -1.74 9.32
CA ILE A 71 15.12 -1.47 8.31
C ILE A 71 15.71 -0.70 7.13
N ALA A 72 16.55 0.31 7.36
CA ALA A 72 17.18 1.07 6.29
C ALA A 72 17.96 0.17 5.31
N GLY A 73 18.75 -0.75 5.84
CA GLY A 73 19.46 -1.74 5.03
C GLY A 73 18.53 -2.64 4.22
N ILE A 74 17.47 -3.15 4.86
CA ILE A 74 16.50 -4.05 4.23
C ILE A 74 15.74 -3.35 3.10
N VAL A 75 15.22 -2.15 3.33
CA VAL A 75 14.39 -1.46 2.32
C VAL A 75 15.20 -1.02 1.11
N ASN A 76 16.45 -0.62 1.30
CA ASN A 76 17.35 -0.29 0.19
C ASN A 76 17.64 -1.50 -0.70
N GLN A 77 17.82 -2.67 -0.12
CA GLN A 77 18.00 -3.90 -0.88
C GLN A 77 16.70 -4.32 -1.56
N SER A 78 15.59 -4.33 -0.81
CA SER A 78 14.28 -4.70 -1.34
C SER A 78 13.85 -3.81 -2.51
N ALA A 79 14.11 -2.50 -2.45
CA ALA A 79 13.79 -1.59 -3.56
C ALA A 79 14.54 -1.94 -4.86
N LYS A 80 15.78 -2.43 -4.77
CA LYS A 80 16.54 -2.90 -5.94
C LYS A 80 15.96 -4.19 -6.48
N ASP A 81 15.57 -5.11 -5.60
CA ASP A 81 15.00 -6.40 -5.92
C ASP A 81 13.62 -6.28 -6.58
N LEU A 82 12.87 -5.21 -6.29
CA LEU A 82 11.55 -4.95 -6.85
C LEU A 82 11.59 -4.43 -8.31
N LYS A 83 12.68 -3.75 -8.70
CA LYS A 83 12.79 -3.12 -10.02
C LYS A 83 12.46 -4.04 -11.21
N PRO A 84 12.90 -5.30 -11.27
CA PRO A 84 12.59 -6.20 -12.39
C PRO A 84 11.09 -6.49 -12.54
N TYR A 85 10.32 -6.48 -11.45
CA TYR A 85 8.89 -6.79 -11.44
C TYR A 85 8.01 -5.61 -11.89
N PHE A 86 8.48 -4.38 -11.70
CA PHE A 86 7.70 -3.17 -12.01
C PHE A 86 8.25 -2.35 -13.18
N GLY A 87 9.44 -2.72 -13.68
CA GLY A 87 10.09 -2.01 -14.80
C GLY A 87 10.57 -0.59 -14.47
N SER A 88 10.36 -0.12 -13.24
CA SER A 88 10.74 1.20 -12.76
C SER A 88 11.26 1.14 -11.32
N ASN A 89 11.93 2.20 -10.89
CA ASN A 89 12.28 2.35 -9.49
C ASN A 89 11.05 2.85 -8.71
N LEU A 90 11.02 2.56 -7.42
CA LEU A 90 10.10 3.20 -6.48
C LEU A 90 10.28 4.72 -6.50
N GLU A 91 9.16 5.44 -6.48
CA GLU A 91 9.14 6.91 -6.36
C GLU A 91 8.98 7.29 -4.89
N GLY A 92 9.75 8.26 -4.44
CA GLY A 92 9.74 8.71 -3.06
C GLY A 92 9.15 10.11 -2.87
N PRO A 93 9.07 10.56 -1.62
CA PRO A 93 9.52 9.86 -0.41
C PRO A 93 8.58 8.72 0.01
N VAL A 94 9.17 7.63 0.51
CA VAL A 94 8.45 6.53 1.16
C VAL A 94 8.69 6.62 2.66
N GLN A 95 7.64 6.80 3.43
CA GLN A 95 7.69 6.97 4.87
C GLN A 95 7.44 5.63 5.58
N ILE A 96 8.35 5.23 6.45
CA ILE A 96 8.27 3.99 7.21
C ILE A 96 8.19 4.34 8.69
N LEU A 97 7.04 4.11 9.31
CA LEU A 97 6.80 4.37 10.71
C LEU A 97 7.01 3.07 11.51
N VAL A 98 8.05 3.06 12.33
CA VAL A 98 8.52 1.87 13.04
C VAL A 98 8.13 1.94 14.50
N TYR A 99 7.33 0.96 14.92
CA TYR A 99 7.02 0.75 16.33
C TYR A 99 7.97 -0.32 16.92
N ASN A 100 8.40 -0.14 18.16
CA ASN A 100 9.35 -1.08 18.78
C ASN A 100 8.75 -2.48 18.95
N ASN A 101 7.43 -2.56 19.16
CA ASN A 101 6.72 -3.81 19.34
C ASN A 101 5.22 -3.69 19.01
N ILE A 102 4.52 -4.82 18.96
CA ILE A 102 3.09 -4.90 18.67
C ILE A 102 2.22 -4.18 19.72
N ALA A 103 2.61 -4.16 21.00
CA ALA A 103 1.81 -3.53 22.05
C ALA A 103 1.80 -1.99 21.88
N GLU A 104 2.91 -1.41 21.43
CA GLU A 104 3.01 0.01 21.11
C GLU A 104 2.31 0.33 19.79
N PHE A 105 2.44 -0.53 18.78
CA PHE A 105 1.70 -0.40 17.53
C PHE A 105 0.17 -0.39 17.74
N ARG A 106 -0.34 -1.26 18.62
CA ARG A 106 -1.77 -1.32 18.98
C ARG A 106 -2.30 -0.09 19.70
N GLN A 107 -1.47 0.85 20.10
CA GLN A 107 -1.90 2.16 20.62
C GLN A 107 -2.22 3.15 19.47
N SER A 108 -1.85 2.83 18.25
CA SER A 108 -2.23 3.60 17.06
C SER A 108 -3.61 3.20 16.55
N ASN A 109 -4.23 4.09 15.78
CA ASN A 109 -5.51 3.80 15.11
C ASN A 109 -5.32 3.04 13.78
N ILE A 110 -4.10 2.62 13.46
CA ILE A 110 -3.81 1.90 12.23
C ILE A 110 -4.58 0.57 12.22
N GLY A 111 -5.33 0.31 11.15
CA GLY A 111 -6.14 -0.90 10.97
C GLY A 111 -7.50 -0.90 11.67
N VAL A 112 -7.86 0.15 12.42
CA VAL A 112 -9.16 0.20 13.13
C VAL A 112 -10.34 0.45 12.18
N LEU A 113 -10.11 1.13 11.05
CA LEU A 113 -11.18 1.50 10.11
C LEU A 113 -11.61 0.37 9.17
N ASN A 114 -10.79 -0.64 9.00
CA ASN A 114 -11.11 -1.78 8.13
C ASN A 114 -11.92 -2.83 8.90
N GLY A 115 -12.99 -2.40 9.53
CA GLY A 115 -13.76 -3.03 10.59
C GLY A 115 -14.43 -4.39 10.32
N ASP A 116 -14.08 -5.11 9.26
CA ASP A 116 -14.70 -6.40 8.97
C ASP A 116 -13.86 -7.62 9.36
N SER A 117 -12.63 -7.45 9.72
CA SER A 117 -11.83 -8.53 10.26
C SER A 117 -11.04 -8.05 11.46
N GLY A 118 -11.38 -8.52 12.65
CA GLY A 118 -10.64 -8.25 13.90
C GLY A 118 -9.16 -8.69 13.85
N ASP A 119 -8.70 -9.12 12.70
CA ASP A 119 -7.37 -9.65 12.41
C ASP A 119 -6.39 -8.62 11.82
N ASP A 120 -6.83 -7.52 11.25
CA ASP A 120 -5.96 -6.55 10.54
C ASP A 120 -4.88 -5.89 11.41
N ASN A 121 -4.89 -6.17 12.70
CA ASN A 121 -3.91 -5.70 13.66
C ASN A 121 -3.25 -6.82 14.47
N ILE A 122 -3.46 -8.05 14.08
CA ILE A 122 -2.89 -9.23 14.73
C ILE A 122 -1.84 -9.79 13.76
N GLY A 123 -0.59 -9.53 14.03
CA GLY A 123 0.48 -10.29 13.42
C GLY A 123 1.27 -9.61 12.32
N GLY A 124 2.05 -8.58 12.62
CA GLY A 124 3.19 -8.18 11.80
C GLY A 124 2.91 -7.58 10.44
N THR A 125 1.68 -7.23 10.17
CA THR A 125 1.28 -6.74 8.86
C THR A 125 1.67 -5.29 8.68
N ALA A 126 2.46 -5.04 7.67
CA ALA A 126 2.70 -3.72 7.16
C ALA A 126 1.39 -3.12 6.64
N LYS A 127 0.90 -2.08 7.30
CA LYS A 127 -0.26 -1.32 6.82
C LYS A 127 0.22 -0.18 5.95
N ILE A 128 -0.36 -0.03 4.76
CA ILE A 128 0.02 1.01 3.81
C ILE A 128 -1.07 2.06 3.71
N ILE A 129 -0.66 3.32 3.83
CA ILE A 129 -1.52 4.49 3.60
C ILE A 129 -0.78 5.40 2.63
N GLY A 130 -1.11 5.33 1.36
CA GLY A 130 -0.36 6.01 0.32
C GLY A 130 1.08 5.48 0.24
N ASN A 131 2.07 6.36 0.40
CA ASN A 131 3.49 5.99 0.46
C ASN A 131 4.00 5.78 1.90
N LYS A 132 3.08 5.51 2.86
CA LYS A 132 3.43 5.29 4.26
C LYS A 132 3.28 3.82 4.62
N LEU A 133 4.32 3.27 5.19
CA LEU A 133 4.37 1.90 5.68
C LEU A 133 4.46 1.92 7.21
N PHE A 134 3.54 1.24 7.87
CA PHE A 134 3.53 1.10 9.33
C PHE A 134 3.94 -0.31 9.70
N ILE A 135 5.00 -0.43 10.50
CA ILE A 135 5.58 -1.72 10.85
C ILE A 135 5.98 -1.73 12.33
N TYR A 136 6.08 -2.91 12.92
CA TYR A 136 6.61 -3.08 14.26
C TYR A 136 7.65 -4.19 14.35
N GLY A 137 8.55 -4.08 15.33
CA GLY A 137 9.55 -5.09 15.62
C GLY A 137 8.89 -6.38 16.14
N THR A 138 9.15 -7.49 15.46
CA THR A 138 8.67 -8.83 15.85
C THR A 138 9.74 -9.62 16.59
N GLY A 139 11.00 -9.18 16.57
CA GLY A 139 12.15 -9.95 17.01
C GLY A 139 12.62 -11.02 16.00
N ASP A 140 11.85 -11.28 14.95
CA ASP A 140 12.21 -12.16 13.85
C ASP A 140 12.62 -11.36 12.61
N ARG A 141 13.92 -11.41 12.27
CA ARG A 141 14.46 -10.68 11.12
C ARG A 141 13.86 -11.14 9.80
N ARG A 142 13.61 -12.44 9.61
CA ARG A 142 13.05 -12.97 8.36
C ARG A 142 11.63 -12.46 8.16
N ARG A 143 10.86 -12.44 9.24
CA ARG A 143 9.50 -11.90 9.23
C ARG A 143 9.51 -10.41 8.89
N LEU A 144 10.40 -9.65 9.52
CA LEU A 144 10.57 -8.23 9.25
C LEU A 144 10.95 -7.96 7.79
N GLU A 145 11.90 -8.73 7.24
CA GLU A 145 12.29 -8.63 5.83
C GLU A 145 11.12 -8.93 4.88
N GLN A 146 10.33 -9.96 5.18
CA GLN A 146 9.15 -10.31 4.41
C GLN A 146 8.09 -9.22 4.46
N ASP A 147 7.73 -8.73 5.65
CA ASP A 147 6.72 -7.70 5.84
C ASP A 147 7.11 -6.38 5.15
N LEU A 148 8.39 -6.00 5.21
CA LEU A 148 8.91 -4.82 4.51
C LEU A 148 8.85 -5.00 2.99
N LYS A 149 9.24 -6.14 2.49
CA LYS A 149 9.21 -6.44 1.05
C LYS A 149 7.77 -6.46 0.51
N GLU A 150 6.86 -7.03 1.29
CA GLU A 150 5.42 -7.03 1.02
C GLU A 150 4.87 -5.61 0.93
N GLY A 151 5.14 -4.78 1.93
CA GLY A 151 4.72 -3.39 1.95
C GLY A 151 5.29 -2.57 0.78
N LEU A 152 6.57 -2.73 0.47
CA LEU A 152 7.20 -2.03 -0.65
C LEU A 152 6.66 -2.52 -2.01
N ALA A 153 6.34 -3.81 -2.16
CA ALA A 153 5.73 -4.35 -3.37
C ALA A 153 4.33 -3.74 -3.61
N ARG A 154 3.51 -3.57 -2.55
CA ARG A 154 2.22 -2.88 -2.64
C ARG A 154 2.38 -1.43 -3.06
N ILE A 155 3.31 -0.69 -2.43
CA ILE A 155 3.60 0.70 -2.81
C ILE A 155 4.01 0.78 -4.30
N ALA A 156 4.91 -0.10 -4.74
CA ALA A 156 5.36 -0.15 -6.13
C ALA A 156 4.22 -0.46 -7.11
N LEU A 157 3.35 -1.41 -6.76
CA LEU A 157 2.18 -1.75 -7.56
C LEU A 157 1.23 -0.56 -7.69
N HIS A 158 0.90 0.09 -6.57
CA HIS A 158 0.04 1.27 -6.57
C HIS A 158 0.64 2.43 -7.38
N GLN A 159 1.93 2.71 -7.21
CA GLN A 159 2.62 3.73 -8.01
C GLN A 159 2.59 3.41 -9.51
N THR A 160 2.69 2.12 -9.88
CA THR A 160 2.68 1.69 -11.28
C THR A 160 1.28 1.76 -11.89
N LEU A 161 0.26 1.32 -11.16
CA LEU A 161 -1.13 1.29 -11.64
C LEU A 161 -1.75 2.69 -11.70
N TYR A 162 -1.51 3.51 -10.69
CA TYR A 162 -2.24 4.77 -10.48
C TYR A 162 -1.38 6.01 -10.71
N ARG A 163 -0.30 5.95 -11.47
CA ARG A 163 0.63 7.05 -11.75
C ARG A 163 -0.02 8.43 -11.60
N GLY A 164 0.41 9.17 -10.58
CA GLY A 164 -0.18 10.43 -10.17
C GLY A 164 -0.16 10.52 -8.64
N GLY A 165 -0.35 11.71 -8.08
CA GLY A 165 -0.41 11.87 -6.63
C GLY A 165 -1.56 11.05 -6.01
N TRP A 166 -1.52 10.88 -4.69
CA TRP A 166 -2.57 10.23 -3.90
C TRP A 166 -4.00 10.65 -4.27
N GLN A 167 -4.22 11.91 -4.64
CA GLN A 167 -5.52 12.43 -5.06
C GLN A 167 -5.97 11.88 -6.43
N ASP A 168 -5.03 11.66 -7.35
CA ASP A 168 -5.32 11.05 -8.64
C ASP A 168 -5.56 9.55 -8.50
N SER A 169 -4.92 8.90 -7.55
CA SER A 169 -5.13 7.52 -7.18
C SER A 169 -6.58 7.27 -6.74
N LEU A 170 -7.15 8.11 -5.88
CA LEU A 170 -8.55 8.00 -5.44
C LEU A 170 -9.55 8.21 -6.59
N ARG A 171 -9.25 9.09 -7.54
CA ARG A 171 -10.10 9.30 -8.72
C ARG A 171 -9.98 8.15 -9.72
N ASN A 172 -8.82 7.57 -9.85
CA ASN A 172 -8.54 6.51 -10.83
C ASN A 172 -8.91 5.11 -10.30
N SER A 173 -8.89 4.89 -8.98
CA SER A 173 -9.29 3.61 -8.37
C SER A 173 -10.77 3.29 -8.59
N SER A 174 -11.64 4.31 -8.71
CA SER A 174 -13.05 4.09 -9.08
C SER A 174 -13.25 3.61 -10.51
N MET A 175 -12.22 3.71 -11.36
CA MET A 175 -12.28 3.32 -12.78
C MET A 175 -11.54 2.02 -13.09
N LEU A 176 -10.71 1.54 -12.17
CA LEU A 176 -9.93 0.32 -12.32
C LEU A 176 -10.23 -0.59 -11.14
N GLN A 177 -11.07 -1.60 -11.39
CA GLN A 177 -11.32 -2.65 -10.39
C GLN A 177 -10.24 -3.71 -10.51
N ILE A 178 -9.41 -3.81 -9.47
CA ILE A 178 -8.37 -4.82 -9.36
C ILE A 178 -8.92 -5.92 -8.44
N PRO A 179 -9.04 -7.18 -8.89
CA PRO A 179 -9.40 -8.29 -8.02
C PRO A 179 -8.31 -8.54 -6.97
N ASP A 180 -8.69 -8.99 -5.79
CA ASP A 180 -7.76 -9.27 -4.69
C ASP A 180 -6.66 -10.25 -5.09
N TRP A 181 -6.97 -11.29 -5.86
CA TRP A 181 -5.98 -12.25 -6.32
C TRP A 181 -4.86 -11.62 -7.16
N PHE A 182 -5.14 -10.54 -7.88
CA PHE A 182 -4.14 -9.86 -8.69
C PHE A 182 -3.12 -9.12 -7.81
N GLU A 183 -3.61 -8.33 -6.86
CA GLU A 183 -2.79 -7.54 -5.95
C GLU A 183 -2.13 -8.42 -4.90
N GLU A 184 -2.93 -9.16 -4.10
CA GLU A 184 -2.45 -10.03 -3.05
C GLU A 184 -1.54 -11.13 -3.58
N GLY A 185 -1.90 -11.68 -4.75
CA GLY A 185 -1.11 -12.70 -5.43
C GLY A 185 0.26 -12.20 -5.88
N LEU A 186 0.32 -11.00 -6.47
CA LEU A 186 1.60 -10.42 -6.89
C LEU A 186 2.50 -10.13 -5.68
N VAL A 187 1.91 -9.54 -4.64
CA VAL A 187 2.61 -9.21 -3.40
C VAL A 187 3.14 -10.48 -2.74
N ASN A 188 2.33 -11.52 -2.63
CA ASN A 188 2.72 -12.82 -2.10
C ASN A 188 3.84 -13.46 -2.94
N TYR A 189 3.71 -13.46 -4.28
CA TYR A 189 4.73 -13.99 -5.18
C TYR A 189 6.10 -13.30 -5.00
N ILE A 190 6.10 -11.97 -4.86
CA ILE A 190 7.31 -11.19 -4.70
C ILE A 190 7.92 -11.35 -3.30
N SER A 191 7.11 -11.37 -2.24
CA SER A 191 7.58 -11.37 -0.85
C SER A 191 7.95 -12.75 -0.33
N THR A 192 7.31 -13.79 -0.86
CA THR A 192 7.54 -15.18 -0.41
C THR A 192 8.62 -15.81 -1.26
N ASN A 193 9.73 -16.20 -0.66
CA ASN A 193 10.67 -17.06 -1.36
C ASN A 193 9.93 -18.37 -1.72
N LYS A 194 9.87 -18.71 -3.03
CA LYS A 194 9.25 -19.91 -3.61
C LYS A 194 9.30 -21.09 -2.64
N THR A 195 8.27 -21.29 -1.85
CA THR A 195 8.19 -22.47 -0.98
C THR A 195 7.29 -23.50 -1.65
N ALA A 196 7.81 -24.69 -1.85
CA ALA A 196 7.12 -25.84 -2.45
C ALA A 196 5.74 -26.16 -1.81
N LYS A 197 5.44 -25.59 -0.65
CA LYS A 197 4.14 -25.75 0.06
C LYS A 197 2.97 -25.06 -0.63
N ALA A 198 3.18 -23.88 -1.23
CA ALA A 198 2.11 -23.16 -1.94
C ALA A 198 1.61 -23.99 -3.15
N ASN A 199 2.52 -24.66 -3.85
CA ASN A 199 2.17 -25.44 -5.02
C ASN A 199 1.29 -26.67 -4.71
N VAL A 200 1.42 -27.28 -3.53
CA VAL A 200 0.65 -28.49 -3.18
C VAL A 200 -0.84 -28.16 -2.97
N HIS A 201 -1.15 -27.08 -2.25
CA HIS A 201 -2.54 -26.63 -2.04
C HIS A 201 -3.22 -26.19 -3.34
N ILE A 202 -2.46 -25.55 -4.23
CA ILE A 202 -2.96 -25.10 -5.52
C ILE A 202 -3.24 -26.29 -6.44
N PHE A 203 -2.37 -27.30 -6.48
CA PHE A 203 -2.61 -28.53 -7.25
C PHE A 203 -3.82 -29.30 -6.74
N ASP A 204 -4.03 -29.37 -5.44
CA ASP A 204 -5.21 -30.01 -4.84
C ASP A 204 -6.49 -29.22 -5.12
N SER A 205 -6.45 -27.90 -5.06
CA SER A 205 -7.57 -27.01 -5.38
C SER A 205 -7.91 -27.03 -6.88
N ALA A 206 -6.90 -27.03 -7.74
CA ALA A 206 -7.08 -27.20 -9.19
C ALA A 206 -7.71 -28.56 -9.53
N ARG A 207 -7.29 -29.62 -8.85
CA ARG A 207 -7.82 -30.98 -9.03
C ARG A 207 -9.27 -31.11 -8.57
N SER A 208 -9.69 -30.35 -7.55
CA SER A 208 -11.06 -30.34 -7.01
C SER A 208 -12.03 -29.42 -7.73
N ARG A 209 -11.65 -28.78 -8.86
CA ARG A 209 -12.44 -27.76 -9.58
C ARG A 209 -12.77 -26.49 -8.76
N ALA A 210 -12.08 -26.25 -7.66
CA ALA A 210 -12.28 -25.08 -6.81
C ALA A 210 -11.70 -23.79 -7.44
N LEU A 211 -10.90 -23.88 -8.51
CA LEU A 211 -10.32 -22.73 -9.24
C LEU A 211 -11.34 -21.90 -10.04
N ALA A 212 -12.61 -22.35 -10.16
CA ALA A 212 -13.64 -21.64 -10.94
C ALA A 212 -14.02 -20.26 -10.35
N THR A 213 -13.35 -19.78 -9.31
CA THR A 213 -13.75 -18.56 -8.59
C THR A 213 -12.59 -17.73 -8.10
N ILE A 214 -11.45 -17.71 -8.81
CA ILE A 214 -10.28 -16.89 -8.43
C ILE A 214 -10.67 -15.42 -8.23
N ASP A 215 -11.58 -14.89 -9.05
CA ASP A 215 -12.07 -13.52 -8.93
C ASP A 215 -12.90 -13.23 -7.67
N ARG A 216 -13.28 -14.29 -6.94
CA ARG A 216 -14.04 -14.18 -5.67
C ARG A 216 -13.20 -14.57 -4.45
N SER A 217 -11.94 -14.94 -4.67
CA SER A 217 -11.04 -15.25 -3.56
C SER A 217 -10.64 -13.96 -2.84
N GLU A 218 -10.53 -14.02 -1.53
CA GLU A 218 -10.18 -12.90 -0.66
C GLU A 218 -9.05 -13.29 0.31
N GLY A 219 -8.33 -12.32 0.80
CA GLY A 219 -7.31 -12.48 1.84
C GLY A 219 -6.21 -13.48 1.47
N THR A 220 -5.94 -14.43 2.36
CA THR A 220 -4.85 -15.41 2.20
C THR A 220 -5.06 -16.31 0.97
N GLU A 221 -6.31 -16.72 0.69
CA GLU A 221 -6.64 -17.54 -0.47
C GLU A 221 -6.34 -16.80 -1.78
N ALA A 222 -6.73 -15.53 -1.85
CA ALA A 222 -6.41 -14.67 -2.99
C ALA A 222 -4.90 -14.54 -3.22
N GLY A 223 -4.14 -14.39 -2.13
CA GLY A 223 -2.68 -14.33 -2.16
C GLY A 223 -2.04 -15.63 -2.67
N GLU A 224 -2.53 -16.79 -2.23
CA GLU A 224 -2.01 -18.08 -2.66
C GLU A 224 -2.35 -18.41 -4.13
N LEU A 225 -3.62 -18.29 -4.51
CA LEU A 225 -4.07 -18.55 -5.88
C LEU A 225 -3.47 -17.57 -6.88
N GLY A 226 -3.52 -16.27 -6.56
CA GLY A 226 -2.92 -15.23 -7.39
C GLY A 226 -1.40 -15.36 -7.49
N GLY A 227 -0.73 -15.76 -6.39
CA GLY A 227 0.70 -16.03 -6.37
C GLY A 227 1.11 -17.11 -7.39
N ALA A 228 0.29 -18.16 -7.56
CA ALA A 228 0.52 -19.18 -8.57
C ALA A 228 0.35 -18.68 -10.00
N VAL A 229 -0.62 -17.80 -10.24
CA VAL A 229 -0.78 -17.15 -11.55
C VAL A 229 0.47 -16.33 -11.90
N TRP A 230 0.98 -15.56 -10.96
CA TRP A 230 2.17 -14.76 -11.17
C TRP A 230 3.45 -15.61 -11.31
N ASP A 231 3.56 -16.70 -10.56
CA ASP A 231 4.66 -17.67 -10.71
C ASP A 231 4.64 -18.29 -12.11
N TYR A 232 3.46 -18.67 -12.61
CA TYR A 232 3.30 -19.17 -13.99
C TYR A 232 3.70 -18.11 -15.03
N VAL A 233 3.28 -16.85 -14.86
CA VAL A 233 3.67 -15.75 -15.77
C VAL A 233 5.19 -15.59 -15.78
N ALA A 234 5.82 -15.62 -14.62
CA ALA A 234 7.28 -15.50 -14.52
C ALA A 234 8.02 -16.67 -15.13
N ASP A 235 7.53 -17.89 -14.93
CA ASP A 235 8.18 -19.10 -15.43
C ASP A 235 8.05 -19.24 -16.96
N VAL A 236 6.89 -18.90 -17.52
CA VAL A 236 6.62 -19.08 -18.96
C VAL A 236 7.08 -17.88 -19.79
N TYR A 237 6.88 -16.67 -19.30
CA TYR A 237 7.14 -15.42 -20.07
C TYR A 237 8.33 -14.62 -19.51
N GLY A 238 8.86 -15.02 -18.36
CA GLY A 238 9.94 -14.31 -17.66
C GLY A 238 9.44 -13.19 -16.75
N ILE A 239 10.26 -12.83 -15.75
CA ILE A 239 9.95 -11.75 -14.79
C ILE A 239 9.55 -10.42 -15.44
N PRO A 240 10.19 -9.95 -16.55
CA PRO A 240 9.80 -8.71 -17.19
C PRO A 240 8.36 -8.71 -17.75
N ALA A 241 7.77 -9.89 -17.98
CA ALA A 241 6.38 -9.98 -18.43
C ALA A 241 5.40 -9.49 -17.35
N ILE A 242 5.75 -9.62 -16.06
CA ILE A 242 4.97 -9.07 -14.95
C ILE A 242 4.81 -7.57 -15.10
N ALA A 243 5.92 -6.83 -15.33
CA ALA A 243 5.87 -5.39 -15.56
C ALA A 243 4.99 -5.02 -16.77
N ASN A 244 5.07 -5.82 -17.84
CA ASN A 244 4.25 -5.61 -19.04
C ASN A 244 2.76 -5.83 -18.75
N VAL A 245 2.40 -6.89 -18.02
CA VAL A 245 1.00 -7.14 -17.61
C VAL A 245 0.47 -5.97 -16.81
N ILE A 246 1.20 -5.52 -15.76
CA ILE A 246 0.76 -4.40 -14.90
C ILE A 246 0.60 -3.12 -15.74
N TYR A 247 1.54 -2.84 -16.64
CA TYR A 247 1.45 -1.70 -17.54
C TYR A 247 0.20 -1.79 -18.43
N MET A 248 -0.08 -2.95 -19.02
CA MET A 248 -1.22 -3.15 -19.91
C MET A 248 -2.55 -3.13 -19.14
N VAL A 249 -2.60 -3.62 -17.91
CA VAL A 249 -3.77 -3.48 -17.01
C VAL A 249 -4.10 -2.01 -16.80
N ARG A 250 -3.09 -1.17 -16.53
CA ARG A 250 -3.29 0.27 -16.39
C ARG A 250 -3.81 0.91 -17.66
N VAL A 251 -3.24 0.57 -18.83
CA VAL A 251 -3.61 1.15 -20.12
C VAL A 251 -5.03 0.74 -20.53
N ASN A 252 -5.35 -0.55 -20.40
CA ASN A 252 -6.65 -1.11 -20.80
C ASN A 252 -7.73 -0.93 -19.73
N ARG A 253 -7.34 -0.55 -18.49
CA ARG A 253 -8.23 -0.47 -17.32
C ARG A 253 -8.98 -1.78 -17.06
N SER A 254 -8.35 -2.89 -17.31
CA SER A 254 -8.89 -4.24 -17.17
C SER A 254 -7.76 -5.23 -16.94
N VAL A 255 -7.91 -6.09 -15.94
CA VAL A 255 -6.94 -7.16 -15.64
C VAL A 255 -6.93 -8.17 -16.79
N GLU A 256 -8.11 -8.64 -17.23
CA GLU A 256 -8.22 -9.54 -18.38
C GLU A 256 -7.56 -8.95 -19.65
N GLY A 257 -7.87 -7.67 -19.95
CA GLY A 257 -7.24 -6.96 -21.06
C GLY A 257 -5.72 -6.90 -20.93
N GLY A 258 -5.21 -6.65 -19.73
CA GLY A 258 -3.78 -6.61 -19.45
C GLY A 258 -3.08 -7.94 -19.74
N PHE A 259 -3.61 -9.03 -19.22
CA PHE A 259 -3.08 -10.38 -19.48
C PHE A 259 -3.13 -10.74 -20.96
N ARG A 260 -4.29 -10.53 -21.59
CA ARG A 260 -4.47 -10.85 -23.02
C ARG A 260 -3.48 -10.12 -23.92
N PHE A 261 -3.24 -8.83 -23.68
CA PHE A 261 -2.30 -8.05 -24.49
C PHE A 261 -0.83 -8.35 -24.20
N ALA A 262 -0.49 -8.66 -22.94
CA ALA A 262 0.91 -8.90 -22.57
C ALA A 262 1.36 -10.35 -22.82
N THR A 263 0.47 -11.34 -22.66
CA THR A 263 0.81 -12.76 -22.68
C THR A 263 0.02 -13.58 -23.70
N GLY A 264 -1.06 -13.03 -24.24
CA GLY A 264 -2.01 -13.78 -25.08
C GLY A 264 -2.99 -14.65 -24.29
N LEU A 265 -2.87 -14.71 -22.96
CA LEU A 265 -3.77 -15.50 -22.10
C LEU A 265 -5.12 -14.81 -21.99
N VAL A 266 -6.17 -15.63 -21.99
CA VAL A 266 -7.53 -15.24 -21.62
C VAL A 266 -7.78 -15.85 -20.24
N LEU A 267 -8.05 -15.00 -19.25
CA LEU A 267 -8.33 -15.41 -17.87
C LEU A 267 -9.76 -15.91 -17.72
#